data_61b8bcf30b396a22bff79aa514eaed40
#
_entry.id   61b8bcf30b396a22bff79aa514eaed40
#
_cell.length_a   1.000
_cell.length_b   1.000
_cell.length_c   1.000
_cell.angle_alpha   90.00
_cell.angle_beta   90.00
_cell.angle_gamma   90.00
#
_symmetry.space_group_name_H-M   'P 1'
#
loop_
_entity.id
_entity.type
_entity.pdbx_description
1 polymer ?
#
loop_
_entity_poly.entity_id
_entity_poly.type
_entity_poly.pdbx_seq_one_letter_code
_entity_poly.pdbx_strand_id
1 'polypeptide(L)'
;MNKFRKIFKGDPFIWGIVFLLSAIGVLAVYSSTGNLAYSKQEGNTEFYLLRHLGFIVVGLFVMYVVHNIPFKFYSRSSIYLLWLSIVLLFVTLFVGYNINNAQRVIPIFGFTLQPSDMAKVFLVIFLAKYLSKKQQEVDNLQVFIRLLGMILLVIAPIIPENLSTALVVMTTSTLLMVIGRIKTKFILGLLGTGVLLAAMFYFLLMNLDMNKYQHTRMPTWKKRIETYMGTGENTDSNYQQVQSQIAVATGGFWGKGPGNSTQRNYLPHPYSDFIFAIIVEEYGLLGGLLLISAFILLILRALKVVLESQRSFPALVVLGIAVSTSFQAFVHMGVSVGKLPVTGLTLPLVSMGGTSIIFNSIAFGVMLGVSRHIQEEKLKASTTGVGSIQKDEEEDNK
;
A
#
# COMPACT_ATOMS: atom_id res chain seq x y z
N MET A 1 -24.16 -18.90 17.24
CA MET A 1 -23.00 -18.31 16.52
C MET A 1 -23.55 -17.69 15.23
N ASN A 2 -23.54 -16.35 15.11
CA ASN A 2 -24.20 -15.61 14.01
C ASN A 2 -23.75 -16.11 12.63
N LYS A 3 -24.69 -16.26 11.65
CA LYS A 3 -24.41 -16.62 10.25
C LYS A 3 -23.28 -15.77 9.64
N PHE A 4 -23.17 -14.51 10.07
CA PHE A 4 -22.12 -13.56 9.65
C PHE A 4 -20.71 -14.07 9.97
N ARG A 5 -20.46 -14.62 11.17
CA ARG A 5 -19.15 -15.17 11.56
C ARG A 5 -18.76 -16.46 10.82
N LYS A 6 -19.73 -17.17 10.19
CA LYS A 6 -19.43 -18.32 9.35
C LYS A 6 -18.89 -17.94 7.99
N ILE A 7 -19.31 -16.79 7.45
CA ILE A 7 -18.94 -16.28 6.12
C ILE A 7 -17.66 -15.44 6.21
N PHE A 8 -17.61 -14.49 7.15
CA PHE A 8 -16.46 -13.58 7.37
C PHE A 8 -15.57 -14.09 8.49
N LYS A 9 -14.78 -15.13 8.19
CA LYS A 9 -13.81 -15.70 9.12
C LYS A 9 -12.58 -14.78 9.23
N GLY A 10 -11.81 -14.88 10.32
CA GLY A 10 -10.66 -14.04 10.61
C GLY A 10 -11.01 -12.86 11.52
N ASP A 11 -10.14 -11.86 11.60
CA ASP A 11 -10.34 -10.71 12.49
C ASP A 11 -11.46 -9.78 11.97
N PRO A 12 -12.56 -9.60 12.75
CA PRO A 12 -13.71 -8.79 12.32
C PRO A 12 -13.37 -7.29 12.23
N PHE A 13 -12.36 -6.81 12.96
CA PHE A 13 -11.95 -5.41 12.88
C PHE A 13 -11.23 -5.11 11.56
N ILE A 14 -10.43 -6.05 11.06
CA ILE A 14 -9.78 -5.89 9.75
C ILE A 14 -10.84 -5.83 8.65
N TRP A 15 -11.89 -6.68 8.71
CA TRP A 15 -13.05 -6.58 7.82
C TRP A 15 -13.74 -5.22 7.93
N GLY A 16 -13.98 -4.74 9.16
CA GLY A 16 -14.58 -3.44 9.42
C GLY A 16 -13.79 -2.28 8.82
N ILE A 17 -12.44 -2.29 8.96
CA ILE A 17 -11.56 -1.29 8.38
C ILE A 17 -11.64 -1.31 6.84
N VAL A 18 -11.63 -2.49 6.21
CA VAL A 18 -11.76 -2.60 4.76
C VAL A 18 -13.08 -2.04 4.25
N PHE A 19 -14.20 -2.39 4.88
CA PHE A 19 -15.51 -1.86 4.51
C PHE A 19 -15.60 -0.34 4.72
N LEU A 20 -15.06 0.16 5.83
CA LEU A 20 -15.01 1.59 6.12
C LEU A 20 -14.21 2.35 5.05
N LEU A 21 -12.98 1.90 4.74
CA LEU A 21 -12.13 2.55 3.74
C LEU A 21 -12.77 2.49 2.36
N SER A 22 -13.39 1.35 1.98
CA SER A 22 -14.09 1.20 0.71
C SER A 22 -15.30 2.13 0.61
N ALA A 23 -16.09 2.27 1.69
CA ALA A 23 -17.24 3.17 1.71
C ALA A 23 -16.82 4.65 1.58
N ILE A 24 -15.78 5.07 2.32
CA ILE A 24 -15.21 6.41 2.19
C ILE A 24 -14.68 6.63 0.77
N GLY A 25 -14.03 5.62 0.18
CA GLY A 25 -13.52 5.66 -1.19
C GLY A 25 -14.62 5.91 -2.21
N VAL A 26 -15.76 5.20 -2.10
CA VAL A 26 -16.92 5.40 -3.02
C VAL A 26 -17.44 6.83 -2.93
N LEU A 27 -17.65 7.35 -1.71
CA LEU A 27 -18.17 8.70 -1.50
C LEU A 27 -17.20 9.77 -2.03
N ALA A 28 -15.91 9.64 -1.70
CA ALA A 28 -14.90 10.61 -2.09
C ALA A 28 -14.61 10.61 -3.60
N VAL A 29 -14.59 9.43 -4.24
CA VAL A 29 -14.40 9.32 -5.69
C VAL A 29 -15.61 9.90 -6.42
N TYR A 30 -16.83 9.61 -5.98
CA TYR A 30 -18.04 10.20 -6.59
C TYR A 30 -17.98 11.73 -6.56
N SER A 31 -17.65 12.30 -5.40
CA SER A 31 -17.54 13.75 -5.26
C SER A 31 -16.42 14.34 -6.12
N SER A 32 -15.25 13.68 -6.21
CA SER A 32 -14.04 14.24 -6.84
C SER A 32 -13.96 14.04 -8.36
N THR A 33 -14.86 13.25 -8.98
CA THR A 33 -14.81 12.95 -10.41
C THR A 33 -15.60 13.90 -11.30
N GLY A 34 -16.26 14.92 -10.77
CA GLY A 34 -17.10 15.85 -11.53
C GLY A 34 -16.38 16.49 -12.73
N ASN A 35 -15.20 17.08 -12.51
CA ASN A 35 -14.43 17.73 -13.59
C ASN A 35 -13.95 16.72 -14.65
N LEU A 36 -13.56 15.52 -14.23
CA LEU A 36 -13.18 14.44 -15.15
C LEU A 36 -14.37 13.99 -16.02
N ALA A 37 -15.57 13.95 -15.44
CA ALA A 37 -16.79 13.59 -16.16
C ALA A 37 -17.13 14.63 -17.23
N TYR A 38 -17.04 15.93 -16.91
CA TYR A 38 -17.25 17.00 -17.87
C TYR A 38 -16.24 16.94 -19.03
N SER A 39 -14.95 16.67 -18.74
CA SER A 39 -13.92 16.69 -19.77
C SER A 39 -13.91 15.46 -20.69
N LYS A 40 -14.42 14.30 -20.24
CA LYS A 40 -14.29 13.02 -20.96
C LYS A 40 -15.61 12.27 -21.24
N GLN A 41 -16.69 12.60 -20.52
CA GLN A 41 -17.93 11.84 -20.53
C GLN A 41 -19.18 12.75 -20.51
N GLU A 42 -19.10 13.92 -21.10
CA GLU A 42 -20.23 14.86 -21.23
C GLU A 42 -20.96 15.16 -19.91
N GLY A 43 -20.24 15.13 -18.78
CA GLY A 43 -20.78 15.37 -17.45
C GLY A 43 -21.29 14.12 -16.71
N ASN A 44 -21.16 12.92 -17.27
CA ASN A 44 -21.66 11.70 -16.63
C ASN A 44 -20.72 11.23 -15.50
N THR A 45 -20.97 11.70 -14.28
CA THR A 45 -20.25 11.29 -13.07
C THR A 45 -20.58 9.87 -12.63
N GLU A 46 -21.78 9.37 -12.98
CA GLU A 46 -22.23 8.01 -12.62
C GLU A 46 -21.36 6.93 -13.28
N PHE A 47 -20.84 7.20 -14.49
CA PHE A 47 -19.93 6.29 -15.17
C PHE A 47 -18.67 6.00 -14.32
N TYR A 48 -18.05 7.03 -13.73
CA TYR A 48 -16.87 6.86 -12.88
C TYR A 48 -17.21 6.23 -11.54
N LEU A 49 -18.36 6.55 -10.96
CA LEU A 49 -18.87 5.91 -9.76
C LEU A 49 -19.06 4.40 -9.97
N LEU A 50 -19.79 4.01 -11.02
CA LEU A 50 -20.05 2.60 -11.33
C LEU A 50 -18.76 1.84 -11.64
N ARG A 51 -17.84 2.46 -12.36
CA ARG A 51 -16.52 1.89 -12.62
C ARG A 51 -15.74 1.66 -11.34
N HIS A 52 -15.69 2.63 -10.44
CA HIS A 52 -14.98 2.51 -9.15
C HIS A 52 -15.65 1.47 -8.24
N LEU A 53 -16.98 1.51 -8.13
CA LEU A 53 -17.77 0.53 -7.39
C LEU A 53 -17.54 -0.89 -7.92
N GLY A 54 -17.49 -1.06 -9.25
CA GLY A 54 -17.15 -2.34 -9.89
C GLY A 54 -15.79 -2.87 -9.43
N PHE A 55 -14.75 -2.03 -9.40
CA PHE A 55 -13.42 -2.42 -8.88
C PHE A 55 -13.46 -2.78 -7.40
N ILE A 56 -14.23 -2.07 -6.58
CA ILE A 56 -14.39 -2.39 -5.15
C ILE A 56 -15.11 -3.74 -4.99
N VAL A 57 -16.21 -3.98 -5.69
CA VAL A 57 -16.95 -5.25 -5.62
C VAL A 57 -16.07 -6.42 -6.06
N VAL A 58 -15.36 -6.28 -7.18
CA VAL A 58 -14.40 -7.30 -7.64
C VAL A 58 -13.28 -7.46 -6.63
N GLY A 59 -12.75 -6.38 -6.08
CA GLY A 59 -11.72 -6.41 -5.03
C GLY A 59 -12.19 -7.15 -3.78
N LEU A 60 -13.37 -6.85 -3.27
CA LEU A 60 -13.97 -7.54 -2.11
C LEU A 60 -14.22 -9.02 -2.40
N PHE A 61 -14.64 -9.37 -3.60
CA PHE A 61 -14.80 -10.76 -4.03
C PHE A 61 -13.44 -11.48 -4.07
N VAL A 62 -12.43 -10.87 -4.69
CA VAL A 62 -11.06 -11.40 -4.72
C VAL A 62 -10.53 -11.57 -3.30
N MET A 63 -10.72 -10.59 -2.42
CA MET A 63 -10.33 -10.66 -1.00
C MET A 63 -11.01 -11.84 -0.31
N TYR A 64 -12.31 -12.06 -0.55
CA TYR A 64 -13.07 -13.18 -0.02
C TYR A 64 -12.54 -14.53 -0.53
N VAL A 65 -12.21 -14.66 -1.81
CA VAL A 65 -11.61 -15.87 -2.38
C VAL A 65 -10.23 -16.11 -1.75
N VAL A 66 -9.38 -15.08 -1.75
CA VAL A 66 -8.00 -15.16 -1.24
C VAL A 66 -7.99 -15.53 0.25
N HIS A 67 -8.85 -14.95 1.11
CA HIS A 67 -8.86 -15.27 2.53
C HIS A 67 -9.23 -16.75 2.83
N ASN A 68 -9.89 -17.42 1.89
CA ASN A 68 -10.22 -18.86 2.02
C ASN A 68 -9.06 -19.80 1.66
N ILE A 69 -8.02 -19.30 0.98
CA ILE A 69 -6.86 -20.10 0.58
C ILE A 69 -5.98 -20.38 1.81
N PRO A 70 -5.52 -21.63 1.99
CA PRO A 70 -4.62 -21.97 3.10
C PRO A 70 -3.30 -21.19 3.03
N PHE A 71 -2.84 -20.64 4.15
CA PHE A 71 -1.62 -19.82 4.19
C PHE A 71 -0.36 -20.55 3.70
N LYS A 72 -0.32 -21.89 3.81
CA LYS A 72 0.77 -22.73 3.26
C LYS A 72 0.94 -22.54 1.74
N PHE A 73 -0.17 -22.26 1.02
CA PHE A 73 -0.13 -21.99 -0.42
C PHE A 73 0.68 -20.72 -0.70
N TYR A 74 0.44 -19.62 0.05
CA TYR A 74 1.17 -18.37 -0.12
C TYR A 74 2.65 -18.56 0.14
N SER A 75 3.01 -19.33 1.18
CA SER A 75 4.41 -19.66 1.46
C SER A 75 5.06 -20.42 0.30
N ARG A 76 4.37 -21.42 -0.28
CA ARG A 76 4.92 -22.21 -1.39
C ARG A 76 5.04 -21.38 -2.67
N SER A 77 4.00 -20.63 -3.00
CA SER A 77 3.90 -19.88 -4.28
C SER A 77 4.62 -18.54 -4.25
N SER A 78 5.06 -18.03 -3.09
CA SER A 78 5.65 -16.68 -2.96
C SER A 78 6.79 -16.39 -3.94
N ILE A 79 7.68 -17.36 -4.15
CA ILE A 79 8.82 -17.18 -5.05
C ILE A 79 8.38 -17.09 -6.51
N TYR A 80 7.42 -17.92 -6.94
CA TYR A 80 6.93 -17.92 -8.33
C TYR A 80 6.14 -16.65 -8.64
N LEU A 81 5.29 -16.20 -7.68
CA LEU A 81 4.52 -14.97 -7.80
C LEU A 81 5.42 -13.73 -7.81
N LEU A 82 6.51 -13.75 -7.04
CA LEU A 82 7.50 -12.68 -7.06
C LEU A 82 8.24 -12.64 -8.41
N TRP A 83 8.69 -13.79 -8.95
CA TRP A 83 9.34 -13.85 -10.26
C TRP A 83 8.40 -13.41 -11.38
N LEU A 84 7.12 -13.81 -11.33
CA LEU A 84 6.11 -13.33 -12.26
C LEU A 84 5.99 -11.81 -12.21
N SER A 85 5.98 -11.23 -10.99
CA SER A 85 5.93 -9.77 -10.82
C SER A 85 7.17 -9.08 -11.40
N ILE A 86 8.37 -9.66 -11.20
CA ILE A 86 9.64 -9.13 -11.73
C ILE A 86 9.62 -9.16 -13.27
N VAL A 87 9.19 -10.27 -13.86
CA VAL A 87 9.06 -10.37 -15.32
C VAL A 87 8.10 -9.34 -15.87
N LEU A 88 6.92 -9.18 -15.23
CA LEU A 88 5.94 -8.17 -15.63
C LEU A 88 6.47 -6.74 -15.47
N LEU A 89 7.28 -6.45 -14.44
CA LEU A 89 7.94 -5.17 -14.28
C LEU A 89 8.91 -4.87 -15.42
N PHE A 90 9.75 -5.85 -15.81
CA PHE A 90 10.64 -5.68 -16.95
C PHE A 90 9.85 -5.55 -18.26
N VAL A 91 8.81 -6.35 -18.48
CA VAL A 91 7.95 -6.23 -19.66
C VAL A 91 7.34 -4.84 -19.75
N THR A 92 6.95 -4.24 -18.61
CA THR A 92 6.36 -2.89 -18.57
C THR A 92 7.31 -1.83 -19.10
N LEU A 93 8.62 -1.96 -18.89
CA LEU A 93 9.61 -1.00 -19.40
C LEU A 93 9.66 -0.95 -20.95
N PHE A 94 9.27 -2.05 -21.63
CA PHE A 94 9.32 -2.14 -23.09
C PHE A 94 7.95 -1.97 -23.77
N VAL A 95 6.88 -2.47 -23.12
CA VAL A 95 5.54 -2.55 -23.71
C VAL A 95 4.54 -1.64 -22.98
N GLY A 96 4.94 -1.06 -21.85
CA GLY A 96 4.07 -0.24 -21.00
C GLY A 96 3.50 0.98 -21.74
N TYR A 97 2.25 1.32 -21.42
CA TYR A 97 1.61 2.51 -21.95
C TYR A 97 2.23 3.77 -21.31
N ASN A 98 2.64 4.71 -22.16
CA ASN A 98 3.28 5.94 -21.70
C ASN A 98 2.22 6.90 -21.13
N ILE A 99 2.20 7.08 -19.82
CA ILE A 99 1.36 8.05 -19.13
C ILE A 99 2.27 9.07 -18.43
N ASN A 100 2.24 10.31 -18.87
CA ASN A 100 3.08 11.39 -18.35
C ASN A 100 4.59 11.04 -18.37
N ASN A 101 5.09 10.57 -19.51
CA ASN A 101 6.47 10.11 -19.71
C ASN A 101 6.90 8.96 -18.78
N ALA A 102 5.97 8.10 -18.36
CA ALA A 102 6.25 6.90 -17.58
C ALA A 102 5.53 5.68 -18.15
N GLN A 103 6.25 4.59 -18.39
CA GLN A 103 5.72 3.30 -18.87
C GLN A 103 5.43 2.37 -17.68
N ARG A 104 4.44 2.70 -16.87
CA ARG A 104 4.17 2.03 -15.59
C ARG A 104 2.96 1.10 -15.57
N VAL A 105 2.19 1.06 -16.65
CA VAL A 105 0.96 0.25 -16.73
C VAL A 105 0.92 -0.54 -18.04
N ILE A 106 0.39 -1.75 -17.96
CA ILE A 106 0.11 -2.60 -19.11
C ILE A 106 -1.40 -2.58 -19.36
N PRO A 107 -1.88 -2.19 -20.55
CA PRO A 107 -3.29 -2.29 -20.89
C PRO A 107 -3.66 -3.77 -21.10
N ILE A 108 -4.65 -4.28 -20.35
CA ILE A 108 -5.15 -5.65 -20.47
C ILE A 108 -6.66 -5.58 -20.52
N PHE A 109 -7.28 -5.96 -21.64
CA PHE A 109 -8.74 -6.03 -21.82
C PHE A 109 -9.53 -4.79 -21.33
N GLY A 110 -9.03 -3.58 -21.63
CA GLY A 110 -9.67 -2.33 -21.22
C GLY A 110 -9.35 -1.86 -19.78
N PHE A 111 -8.56 -2.61 -19.04
CA PHE A 111 -8.05 -2.24 -17.71
C PHE A 111 -6.54 -1.95 -17.79
N THR A 112 -6.03 -1.19 -16.82
CA THR A 112 -4.59 -0.92 -16.71
C THR A 112 -4.03 -1.71 -15.54
N LEU A 113 -3.17 -2.71 -15.84
CA LEU A 113 -2.43 -3.44 -14.82
C LEU A 113 -1.17 -2.66 -14.44
N GLN A 114 -0.98 -2.42 -13.15
CA GLN A 114 0.26 -1.82 -12.61
C GLN A 114 1.09 -2.91 -11.89
N PRO A 115 2.13 -3.46 -12.52
CA PRO A 115 2.91 -4.57 -11.95
C PRO A 115 3.63 -4.23 -10.64
N SER A 116 3.95 -2.96 -10.39
CA SER A 116 4.56 -2.54 -9.13
C SER A 116 3.64 -2.76 -7.91
N ASP A 117 2.30 -2.70 -8.07
CA ASP A 117 1.36 -2.99 -6.99
C ASP A 117 1.35 -4.49 -6.67
N MET A 118 1.42 -5.33 -7.70
CA MET A 118 1.59 -6.77 -7.56
C MET A 118 2.91 -7.12 -6.85
N ALA A 119 4.01 -6.52 -7.30
CA ALA A 119 5.34 -6.76 -6.77
C ALA A 119 5.47 -6.39 -5.28
N LYS A 120 4.85 -5.30 -4.83
CA LYS A 120 4.83 -4.90 -3.41
C LYS A 120 4.28 -6.02 -2.52
N VAL A 121 3.14 -6.59 -2.88
CA VAL A 121 2.47 -7.63 -2.08
C VAL A 121 3.30 -8.91 -2.05
N PHE A 122 3.76 -9.37 -3.21
CA PHE A 122 4.49 -10.64 -3.26
C PHE A 122 5.92 -10.54 -2.73
N LEU A 123 6.55 -9.37 -2.79
CA LEU A 123 7.83 -9.13 -2.13
C LEU A 123 7.69 -9.24 -0.60
N VAL A 124 6.64 -8.64 -0.01
CA VAL A 124 6.38 -8.76 1.44
C VAL A 124 6.20 -10.24 1.84
N ILE A 125 5.42 -11.02 1.09
CA ILE A 125 5.19 -12.45 1.37
C ILE A 125 6.50 -13.25 1.23
N PHE A 126 7.31 -12.95 0.20
CA PHE A 126 8.61 -13.59 -0.02
C PHE A 126 9.59 -13.26 1.11
N LEU A 127 9.73 -11.98 1.46
CA LEU A 127 10.63 -11.54 2.55
C LEU A 127 10.22 -12.19 3.87
N ALA A 128 8.93 -12.21 4.19
CA ALA A 128 8.39 -12.85 5.39
C ALA A 128 8.74 -14.35 5.44
N LYS A 129 8.60 -15.06 4.30
CA LYS A 129 8.99 -16.47 4.20
C LYS A 129 10.50 -16.66 4.38
N TYR A 130 11.30 -15.86 3.72
CA TYR A 130 12.75 -15.99 3.78
C TYR A 130 13.28 -15.71 5.19
N LEU A 131 12.81 -14.62 5.82
CA LEU A 131 13.15 -14.27 7.20
C LEU A 131 12.70 -15.33 8.19
N SER A 132 11.49 -15.85 8.06
CA SER A 132 10.99 -16.94 8.91
C SER A 132 11.82 -18.22 8.80
N LYS A 133 12.25 -18.58 7.58
CA LYS A 133 13.07 -19.78 7.35
C LYS A 133 14.50 -19.61 7.86
N LYS A 134 15.05 -18.40 7.84
CA LYS A 134 16.42 -18.07 8.22
C LYS A 134 16.52 -17.34 9.57
N GLN A 135 15.56 -17.55 10.46
CA GLN A 135 15.46 -16.82 11.72
C GLN A 135 16.65 -17.02 12.66
N GLN A 136 17.35 -18.15 12.57
CA GLN A 136 18.57 -18.43 13.33
C GLN A 136 19.84 -17.87 12.69
N GLU A 137 19.77 -17.47 11.42
CA GLU A 137 20.90 -16.99 10.62
C GLU A 137 20.79 -15.48 10.28
N VAL A 138 19.94 -14.74 10.97
CA VAL A 138 19.69 -13.30 10.71
C VAL A 138 20.94 -12.41 10.91
N ASP A 139 21.93 -12.90 11.63
CA ASP A 139 23.23 -12.25 11.83
C ASP A 139 24.22 -12.48 10.69
N ASN A 140 23.88 -13.35 9.72
CA ASN A 140 24.75 -13.69 8.62
C ASN A 140 24.63 -12.65 7.49
N LEU A 141 25.77 -12.07 7.08
CA LEU A 141 25.85 -11.14 5.98
C LEU A 141 25.31 -11.71 4.65
N GLN A 142 25.48 -13.02 4.41
CA GLN A 142 24.97 -13.67 3.20
C GLN A 142 23.44 -13.65 3.14
N VAL A 143 22.76 -13.81 4.29
CA VAL A 143 21.30 -13.72 4.39
C VAL A 143 20.85 -12.31 4.05
N PHE A 144 21.52 -11.30 4.61
CA PHE A 144 21.23 -9.88 4.32
C PHE A 144 21.45 -9.53 2.84
N ILE A 145 22.58 -9.94 2.25
CA ILE A 145 22.87 -9.66 0.84
C ILE A 145 21.85 -10.30 -0.09
N ARG A 146 21.40 -11.53 0.18
CA ARG A 146 20.36 -12.20 -0.63
C ARG A 146 19.02 -11.48 -0.55
N LEU A 147 18.60 -11.05 0.67
CA LEU A 147 17.38 -10.25 0.83
C LEU A 147 17.50 -8.93 0.08
N LEU A 148 18.59 -8.20 0.28
CA LEU A 148 18.85 -6.93 -0.39
C LEU A 148 18.88 -7.09 -1.92
N GLY A 149 19.53 -8.14 -2.42
CA GLY A 149 19.57 -8.46 -3.85
C GLY A 149 18.18 -8.66 -4.46
N MET A 150 17.28 -9.38 -3.76
CA MET A 150 15.90 -9.56 -4.22
C MET A 150 15.10 -8.26 -4.15
N ILE A 151 15.31 -7.45 -3.12
CA ILE A 151 14.66 -6.13 -3.01
C ILE A 151 15.12 -5.23 -4.16
N LEU A 152 16.42 -5.13 -4.41
CA LEU A 152 16.98 -4.33 -5.48
C LEU A 152 16.53 -4.81 -6.87
N LEU A 153 16.41 -6.12 -7.09
CA LEU A 153 15.91 -6.70 -8.34
C LEU A 153 14.46 -6.27 -8.63
N VAL A 154 13.63 -6.13 -7.59
CA VAL A 154 12.26 -5.60 -7.73
C VAL A 154 12.27 -4.09 -7.94
N ILE A 155 13.11 -3.35 -7.21
CA ILE A 155 13.12 -1.89 -7.23
C ILE A 155 13.74 -1.35 -8.52
N ALA A 156 14.77 -2.01 -9.06
CA ALA A 156 15.51 -1.55 -10.24
C ALA A 156 14.60 -1.19 -11.43
N PRO A 157 13.65 -2.03 -11.86
CA PRO A 157 12.73 -1.69 -12.94
C PRO A 157 11.65 -0.65 -12.54
N ILE A 158 11.41 -0.43 -11.23
CA ILE A 158 10.44 0.57 -10.76
C ILE A 158 11.04 1.99 -10.74
N ILE A 159 12.34 2.13 -10.42
CA ILE A 159 13.01 3.44 -10.27
C ILE A 159 12.79 4.36 -11.49
N PRO A 160 13.05 3.94 -12.74
CA PRO A 160 12.92 4.81 -13.89
C PRO A 160 11.51 5.39 -14.05
N GLU A 161 10.49 4.61 -13.69
CA GLU A 161 9.09 4.92 -13.92
C GLU A 161 8.42 5.60 -12.72
N ASN A 162 8.76 5.19 -11.50
CA ASN A 162 8.14 5.72 -10.27
C ASN A 162 9.08 5.62 -9.06
N LEU A 163 9.95 6.63 -8.93
CA LEU A 163 10.89 6.73 -7.80
C LEU A 163 10.18 6.66 -6.44
N SER A 164 9.00 7.26 -6.32
CA SER A 164 8.24 7.28 -5.06
C SER A 164 7.77 5.88 -4.65
N THR A 165 7.27 5.09 -5.60
CA THR A 165 6.92 3.68 -5.34
C THR A 165 8.16 2.87 -4.97
N ALA A 166 9.29 3.08 -5.66
CA ALA A 166 10.55 2.42 -5.33
C ALA A 166 11.01 2.72 -3.90
N LEU A 167 10.92 3.98 -3.46
CA LEU A 167 11.23 4.39 -2.08
C LEU A 167 10.29 3.76 -1.05
N VAL A 168 8.98 3.70 -1.34
CA VAL A 168 8.01 3.02 -0.45
C VAL A 168 8.34 1.53 -0.33
N VAL A 169 8.62 0.84 -1.45
CA VAL A 169 9.01 -0.58 -1.45
C VAL A 169 10.31 -0.79 -0.66
N MET A 170 11.31 0.05 -0.86
CA MET A 170 12.58 -0.02 -0.12
C MET A 170 12.37 0.17 1.38
N THR A 171 11.63 1.21 1.78
CA THR A 171 11.38 1.53 3.20
C THR A 171 10.58 0.41 3.86
N THR A 172 9.50 -0.06 3.24
CA THR A 172 8.68 -1.13 3.82
C THR A 172 9.42 -2.47 3.90
N SER A 173 10.28 -2.77 2.92
CA SER A 173 11.15 -3.95 2.95
C SER A 173 12.20 -3.84 4.06
N THR A 174 12.79 -2.67 4.25
CA THR A 174 13.75 -2.40 5.34
C THR A 174 13.07 -2.52 6.70
N LEU A 175 11.86 -1.96 6.87
CA LEU A 175 11.07 -2.12 8.10
C LEU A 175 10.77 -3.60 8.38
N LEU A 176 10.43 -4.37 7.34
CA LEU A 176 10.21 -5.81 7.51
C LEU A 176 11.49 -6.58 7.89
N MET A 177 12.66 -6.17 7.39
CA MET A 177 13.95 -6.71 7.82
C MET A 177 14.26 -6.39 9.30
N VAL A 178 13.92 -5.16 9.75
CA VAL A 178 14.05 -4.78 11.18
C VAL A 178 13.13 -5.65 12.03
N ILE A 179 11.87 -5.80 11.65
CA ILE A 179 10.88 -6.66 12.34
C ILE A 179 11.36 -8.13 12.35
N GLY A 180 11.95 -8.59 11.25
CA GLY A 180 12.55 -9.92 11.08
C GLY A 180 13.86 -10.12 11.84
N ARG A 181 14.28 -9.13 12.65
CA ARG A 181 15.48 -9.16 13.52
C ARG A 181 16.81 -9.27 12.77
N ILE A 182 16.89 -8.78 11.53
CA ILE A 182 18.18 -8.64 10.84
C ILE A 182 19.10 -7.75 11.68
N LYS A 183 20.36 -8.12 11.76
CA LYS A 183 21.38 -7.42 12.57
C LYS A 183 21.40 -5.92 12.30
N THR A 184 21.21 -5.10 13.33
CA THR A 184 21.11 -3.63 13.24
C THR A 184 22.27 -3.00 12.49
N LYS A 185 23.48 -3.56 12.61
CA LYS A 185 24.66 -3.11 11.86
C LYS A 185 24.44 -3.08 10.35
N PHE A 186 23.77 -4.09 9.78
CA PHE A 186 23.49 -4.16 8.34
C PHE A 186 22.43 -3.14 7.93
N ILE A 187 21.42 -2.94 8.78
CA ILE A 187 20.38 -1.94 8.55
C ILE A 187 20.95 -0.52 8.59
N LEU A 188 21.80 -0.22 9.59
CA LEU A 188 22.49 1.08 9.67
C LEU A 188 23.43 1.30 8.48
N GLY A 189 24.15 0.26 8.05
CA GLY A 189 24.95 0.31 6.82
C GLY A 189 24.11 0.61 5.58
N LEU A 190 22.95 -0.05 5.44
CA LEU A 190 22.01 0.20 4.35
C LEU A 190 21.47 1.64 4.37
N LEU A 191 21.07 2.14 5.53
CA LEU A 191 20.60 3.52 5.69
C LEU A 191 21.71 4.53 5.38
N GLY A 192 22.94 4.31 5.89
CA GLY A 192 24.08 5.18 5.60
C GLY A 192 24.45 5.23 4.13
N THR A 193 24.51 4.07 3.46
CA THR A 193 24.73 4.00 2.01
C THR A 193 23.57 4.62 1.22
N GLY A 194 22.33 4.45 1.68
CA GLY A 194 21.16 5.07 1.08
C GLY A 194 21.22 6.60 1.15
N VAL A 195 21.59 7.17 2.29
CA VAL A 195 21.76 8.63 2.45
C VAL A 195 22.89 9.16 1.55
N LEU A 196 24.01 8.46 1.49
CA LEU A 196 25.13 8.82 0.61
C LEU A 196 24.73 8.83 -0.86
N LEU A 197 24.03 7.77 -1.31
CA LEU A 197 23.53 7.67 -2.69
C LEU A 197 22.50 8.75 -3.00
N ALA A 198 21.61 9.05 -2.05
CA ALA A 198 20.61 10.12 -2.20
C ALA A 198 21.29 11.51 -2.30
N ALA A 199 22.30 11.79 -1.49
CA ALA A 199 23.08 13.03 -1.55
C ALA A 199 23.84 13.14 -2.88
N MET A 200 24.48 12.07 -3.34
CA MET A 200 25.15 12.03 -4.64
C MET A 200 24.16 12.22 -5.79
N PHE A 201 23.01 11.55 -5.75
CA PHE A 201 21.97 11.69 -6.74
C PHE A 201 21.41 13.12 -6.79
N TYR A 202 21.17 13.74 -5.62
CA TYR A 202 20.75 15.13 -5.52
C TYR A 202 21.80 16.08 -6.17
N PHE A 203 23.07 15.92 -5.81
CA PHE A 203 24.15 16.71 -6.39
C PHE A 203 24.23 16.57 -7.92
N LEU A 204 24.12 15.35 -8.44
CA LEU A 204 24.08 15.08 -9.87
C LEU A 204 22.88 15.77 -10.55
N LEU A 205 21.67 15.61 -9.99
CA LEU A 205 20.46 16.23 -10.55
C LEU A 205 20.56 17.76 -10.63
N MET A 206 21.16 18.40 -9.62
CA MET A 206 21.29 19.86 -9.62
C MET A 206 22.31 20.38 -10.64
N ASN A 207 23.37 19.62 -10.92
CA ASN A 207 24.46 20.03 -11.82
C ASN A 207 24.28 19.53 -13.28
N LEU A 208 23.33 18.63 -13.55
CA LEU A 208 23.10 18.12 -14.90
C LEU A 208 22.27 19.11 -15.74
N ASP A 209 22.65 19.25 -17.01
CA ASP A 209 21.86 19.96 -18.01
C ASP A 209 20.63 19.12 -18.40
N MET A 210 19.45 19.53 -17.90
CA MET A 210 18.20 18.82 -18.10
C MET A 210 17.70 18.82 -19.55
N ASN A 211 18.22 19.71 -20.40
CA ASN A 211 17.85 19.77 -21.81
C ASN A 211 18.23 18.48 -22.57
N LYS A 212 19.32 17.81 -22.12
CA LYS A 212 19.76 16.54 -22.70
C LYS A 212 18.90 15.34 -22.28
N TYR A 213 18.11 15.47 -21.21
CA TYR A 213 17.37 14.37 -20.58
C TYR A 213 15.85 14.54 -20.63
N GLN A 214 15.33 15.38 -21.54
CA GLN A 214 13.89 15.71 -21.65
C GLN A 214 12.99 14.47 -21.87
N HIS A 215 13.51 13.39 -22.47
CA HIS A 215 12.79 12.14 -22.70
C HIS A 215 12.77 11.20 -21.48
N THR A 216 13.42 11.61 -20.37
CA THR A 216 13.50 10.82 -19.13
C THR A 216 12.66 11.47 -18.02
N ARG A 217 12.58 10.81 -16.87
CA ARG A 217 11.91 11.35 -15.67
C ARG A 217 12.79 12.31 -14.85
N MET A 218 14.06 12.48 -15.20
CA MET A 218 14.99 13.33 -14.45
C MET A 218 14.52 14.79 -14.31
N PRO A 219 14.00 15.45 -15.36
CA PRO A 219 13.44 16.80 -15.21
C PRO A 219 12.26 16.87 -14.24
N THR A 220 11.41 15.83 -14.22
CA THR A 220 10.29 15.74 -13.28
C THR A 220 10.76 15.61 -11.84
N TRP A 221 11.80 14.80 -11.58
CA TRP A 221 12.37 14.64 -10.24
C TRP A 221 13.04 15.91 -9.75
N LYS A 222 13.83 16.58 -10.63
CA LYS A 222 14.45 17.87 -10.33
C LYS A 222 13.39 18.91 -9.93
N LYS A 223 12.35 19.09 -10.77
CA LYS A 223 11.25 20.02 -10.50
C LYS A 223 10.57 19.74 -9.15
N ARG A 224 10.31 18.48 -8.80
CA ARG A 224 9.67 18.11 -7.53
C ARG A 224 10.54 18.45 -6.32
N ILE A 225 11.86 18.27 -6.43
CA ILE A 225 12.81 18.62 -5.36
C ILE A 225 12.93 20.12 -5.22
N GLU A 226 13.09 20.85 -6.32
CA GLU A 226 13.14 22.32 -6.34
C GLU A 226 11.86 22.95 -5.76
N THR A 227 10.68 22.42 -6.16
CA THR A 227 9.40 22.84 -5.59
C THR A 227 9.35 22.62 -4.07
N TYR A 228 9.76 21.44 -3.62
CA TYR A 228 9.74 21.12 -2.19
C TYR A 228 10.71 21.98 -1.37
N MET A 229 11.85 22.37 -1.95
CA MET A 229 12.84 23.25 -1.33
C MET A 229 12.47 24.75 -1.41
N GLY A 230 11.41 25.08 -2.14
CA GLY A 230 10.98 26.48 -2.34
C GLY A 230 11.89 27.27 -3.29
N THR A 231 12.79 26.61 -4.03
CA THR A 231 13.70 27.23 -5.00
C THR A 231 13.17 27.19 -6.44
N GLY A 232 12.08 26.46 -6.68
CA GLY A 232 11.46 26.32 -8.00
C GLY A 232 10.53 27.48 -8.33
N GLU A 233 10.61 28.00 -9.58
CA GLU A 233 9.59 28.87 -10.15
C GLU A 233 8.23 28.15 -10.21
N ASN A 234 7.12 28.91 -10.40
CA ASN A 234 5.74 28.41 -10.47
C ASN A 234 5.60 27.21 -11.42
N THR A 235 5.79 26.00 -10.90
CA THR A 235 5.69 24.75 -11.64
C THR A 235 4.35 24.08 -11.35
N ASP A 236 3.90 23.18 -12.26
CA ASP A 236 2.66 22.40 -12.06
C ASP A 236 2.66 21.63 -10.74
N SER A 237 3.82 21.18 -10.26
CA SER A 237 3.94 20.47 -8.97
C SER A 237 3.75 21.41 -7.78
N ASN A 238 4.20 22.67 -7.87
CA ASN A 238 3.95 23.70 -6.85
C ASN A 238 2.45 24.03 -6.81
N TYR A 239 1.84 24.23 -7.97
CA TYR A 239 0.41 24.48 -8.07
C TYR A 239 -0.41 23.34 -7.41
N GLN A 240 -0.14 22.09 -7.74
CA GLN A 240 -0.84 20.92 -7.15
C GLN A 240 -0.69 20.87 -5.62
N GLN A 241 0.52 21.10 -5.12
CA GLN A 241 0.80 21.09 -3.68
C GLN A 241 0.07 22.22 -2.97
N VAL A 242 0.11 23.44 -3.51
CA VAL A 242 -0.61 24.60 -2.95
C VAL A 242 -2.11 24.35 -2.93
N GLN A 243 -2.71 23.88 -4.04
CA GLN A 243 -4.15 23.61 -4.11
C GLN A 243 -4.57 22.52 -3.11
N SER A 244 -3.73 21.49 -2.91
CA SER A 244 -3.97 20.46 -1.92
C SER A 244 -3.93 21.02 -0.48
N GLN A 245 -2.97 21.90 -0.18
CA GLN A 245 -2.89 22.57 1.13
C GLN A 245 -4.08 23.51 1.37
N ILE A 246 -4.54 24.25 0.34
CA ILE A 246 -5.74 25.09 0.41
C ILE A 246 -6.97 24.21 0.72
N ALA A 247 -7.12 23.04 0.06
CA ALA A 247 -8.19 22.09 0.35
C ALA A 247 -8.19 21.70 1.83
N VAL A 248 -7.03 21.27 2.34
CA VAL A 248 -6.90 20.89 3.77
C VAL A 248 -7.20 22.05 4.71
N ALA A 249 -6.69 23.26 4.41
CA ALA A 249 -6.88 24.43 5.25
C ALA A 249 -8.35 24.92 5.26
N THR A 250 -9.03 24.88 4.11
CA THR A 250 -10.42 25.35 3.98
C THR A 250 -11.44 24.36 4.50
N GLY A 251 -11.07 23.08 4.71
CA GLY A 251 -11.94 22.07 5.33
C GLY A 251 -12.28 22.38 6.79
N GLY A 252 -11.39 23.06 7.53
CA GLY A 252 -11.64 23.37 8.94
C GLY A 252 -11.92 22.13 9.79
N PHE A 253 -12.73 22.29 10.85
CA PHE A 253 -13.05 21.19 11.75
C PHE A 253 -14.15 20.26 11.21
N TRP A 254 -15.22 20.83 10.64
CA TRP A 254 -16.42 20.11 10.21
C TRP A 254 -16.47 19.82 8.71
N GLY A 255 -15.65 20.47 7.91
CA GLY A 255 -15.69 20.38 6.45
C GLY A 255 -16.74 21.28 5.80
N LYS A 256 -16.69 21.36 4.48
CA LYS A 256 -17.65 22.09 3.64
C LYS A 256 -18.93 21.30 3.35
N GLY A 257 -18.99 20.05 3.77
CA GLY A 257 -20.04 19.09 3.45
C GLY A 257 -19.71 18.24 2.19
N PRO A 258 -20.31 17.04 2.12
CA PRO A 258 -20.10 16.12 0.98
C PRO A 258 -20.46 16.77 -0.35
N GLY A 259 -19.60 16.62 -1.37
CA GLY A 259 -19.83 17.16 -2.71
C GLY A 259 -19.51 18.65 -2.86
N ASN A 260 -19.11 19.36 -1.80
CA ASN A 260 -18.87 20.80 -1.82
C ASN A 260 -17.37 21.18 -1.89
N SER A 261 -16.50 20.23 -2.25
CA SER A 261 -15.10 20.56 -2.48
C SER A 261 -14.97 21.53 -3.65
N THR A 262 -14.33 22.66 -3.43
CA THR A 262 -13.98 23.63 -4.48
C THR A 262 -12.69 23.23 -5.16
N GLN A 263 -11.73 22.67 -4.39
CA GLN A 263 -10.39 22.34 -4.89
C GLN A 263 -10.37 21.14 -5.85
N ARG A 264 -11.43 20.32 -5.87
CA ARG A 264 -11.56 19.23 -6.87
C ARG A 264 -11.51 19.72 -8.31
N ASN A 265 -11.87 20.97 -8.58
CA ASN A 265 -11.86 21.55 -9.93
C ASN A 265 -10.48 22.08 -10.35
N TYR A 266 -9.61 22.32 -9.38
CA TYR A 266 -8.27 22.87 -9.60
C TYR A 266 -7.17 21.81 -9.56
N LEU A 267 -7.40 20.70 -8.87
CA LEU A 267 -6.44 19.60 -8.79
C LEU A 267 -6.54 18.69 -10.03
N PRO A 268 -5.42 18.33 -10.69
CA PRO A 268 -5.44 17.52 -11.92
C PRO A 268 -5.95 16.08 -11.69
N HIS A 269 -5.67 15.49 -10.55
CA HIS A 269 -6.06 14.11 -10.18
C HIS A 269 -6.63 14.04 -8.75
N PRO A 270 -7.74 14.77 -8.46
CA PRO A 270 -8.29 14.85 -7.11
C PRO A 270 -8.79 13.50 -6.60
N TYR A 271 -9.28 12.64 -7.50
CA TYR A 271 -9.83 11.31 -7.20
C TYR A 271 -8.78 10.23 -6.94
N SER A 272 -7.48 10.49 -7.19
CA SER A 272 -6.40 9.51 -6.98
C SER A 272 -5.31 10.04 -6.07
N ASP A 273 -4.54 11.02 -6.53
CA ASP A 273 -3.28 11.45 -5.91
C ASP A 273 -3.49 12.42 -4.74
N PHE A 274 -4.64 13.09 -4.68
CA PHE A 274 -4.98 14.10 -3.67
C PHE A 274 -6.32 13.83 -2.97
N ILE A 275 -6.82 12.59 -3.04
CA ILE A 275 -8.14 12.27 -2.49
C ILE A 275 -8.26 12.55 -0.99
N PHE A 276 -7.17 12.43 -0.22
CA PHE A 276 -7.15 12.78 1.20
C PHE A 276 -7.43 14.27 1.41
N ALA A 277 -6.87 15.16 0.57
CA ALA A 277 -7.14 16.58 0.66
C ALA A 277 -8.61 16.90 0.39
N ILE A 278 -9.23 16.24 -0.59
CA ILE A 278 -10.66 16.38 -0.88
C ILE A 278 -11.51 15.89 0.30
N ILE A 279 -11.16 14.75 0.90
CA ILE A 279 -11.87 14.22 2.08
C ILE A 279 -11.77 15.20 3.24
N VAL A 280 -10.60 15.81 3.48
CA VAL A 280 -10.46 16.81 4.54
C VAL A 280 -11.20 18.09 4.19
N GLU A 281 -11.24 18.52 2.94
CA GLU A 281 -12.04 19.70 2.53
C GLU A 281 -13.55 19.49 2.76
N GLU A 282 -14.08 18.28 2.47
CA GLU A 282 -15.50 17.99 2.56
C GLU A 282 -15.96 17.57 3.96
N TYR A 283 -15.16 16.77 4.67
CA TYR A 283 -15.51 16.20 5.98
C TYR A 283 -14.70 16.79 7.13
N GLY A 284 -13.86 17.78 6.87
CA GLY A 284 -13.05 18.47 7.86
C GLY A 284 -11.96 17.62 8.49
N LEU A 285 -11.43 18.12 9.59
CA LEU A 285 -10.43 17.41 10.39
C LEU A 285 -10.95 16.04 10.85
N LEU A 286 -12.25 15.91 11.13
CA LEU A 286 -12.86 14.63 11.54
C LEU A 286 -12.71 13.55 10.47
N GLY A 287 -12.94 13.86 9.18
CA GLY A 287 -12.73 12.94 8.07
C GLY A 287 -11.27 12.51 7.93
N GLY A 288 -10.34 13.47 8.08
CA GLY A 288 -8.91 13.19 8.09
C GLY A 288 -8.49 12.29 9.25
N LEU A 289 -8.93 12.58 10.47
CA LEU A 289 -8.64 11.79 11.67
C LEU A 289 -9.24 10.38 11.59
N LEU A 290 -10.44 10.23 11.01
CA LEU A 290 -11.05 8.92 10.79
C LEU A 290 -10.18 8.03 9.89
N LEU A 291 -9.62 8.58 8.80
CA LEU A 291 -8.70 7.84 7.92
C LEU A 291 -7.39 7.50 8.62
N ILE A 292 -6.78 8.46 9.31
CA ILE A 292 -5.53 8.23 10.06
C ILE A 292 -5.74 7.12 11.10
N SER A 293 -6.84 7.22 11.87
CA SER A 293 -7.17 6.24 12.90
C SER A 293 -7.43 4.84 12.32
N ALA A 294 -8.05 4.73 11.14
CA ALA A 294 -8.27 3.47 10.47
C ALA A 294 -6.95 2.74 10.13
N PHE A 295 -5.93 3.45 9.62
CA PHE A 295 -4.62 2.86 9.34
C PHE A 295 -3.79 2.57 10.60
N ILE A 296 -3.91 3.40 11.64
CA ILE A 296 -3.31 3.09 12.96
C ILE A 296 -3.95 1.83 13.56
N LEU A 297 -5.29 1.75 13.55
CA LEU A 297 -6.02 0.57 14.00
C LEU A 297 -5.65 -0.68 13.21
N LEU A 298 -5.39 -0.56 11.91
CA LEU A 298 -4.91 -1.68 11.09
C LEU A 298 -3.58 -2.24 11.62
N ILE A 299 -2.61 -1.36 11.93
CA ILE A 299 -1.32 -1.77 12.53
C ILE A 299 -1.54 -2.41 13.90
N LEU A 300 -2.35 -1.81 14.77
CA LEU A 300 -2.62 -2.33 16.11
C LEU A 300 -3.30 -3.71 16.06
N ARG A 301 -4.23 -3.90 15.12
CA ARG A 301 -4.88 -5.22 14.92
C ARG A 301 -3.91 -6.25 14.35
N ALA A 302 -3.05 -5.85 13.42
CA ALA A 302 -1.98 -6.70 12.91
C ALA A 302 -1.04 -7.15 14.04
N LEU A 303 -0.62 -6.24 14.91
CA LEU A 303 0.19 -6.55 16.09
C LEU A 303 -0.51 -7.55 17.01
N LYS A 304 -1.82 -7.38 17.27
CA LYS A 304 -2.59 -8.34 18.05
C LYS A 304 -2.55 -9.74 17.42
N VAL A 305 -2.78 -9.85 16.11
CA VAL A 305 -2.71 -11.13 15.37
C VAL A 305 -1.30 -11.73 15.45
N VAL A 306 -0.25 -10.91 15.40
CA VAL A 306 1.15 -11.34 15.55
C VAL A 306 1.42 -11.93 16.93
N LEU A 307 0.98 -11.26 18.00
CA LEU A 307 1.13 -11.73 19.39
C LEU A 307 0.40 -13.05 19.65
N GLU A 308 -0.64 -13.32 18.88
CA GLU A 308 -1.41 -14.55 18.94
C GLU A 308 -0.82 -15.69 18.10
N SER A 309 0.14 -15.40 17.22
CA SER A 309 0.73 -16.35 16.29
C SER A 309 1.89 -17.12 16.94
N GLN A 310 1.83 -18.45 16.86
CA GLN A 310 2.94 -19.32 17.29
C GLN A 310 4.03 -19.48 16.22
N ARG A 311 3.81 -18.99 15.00
CA ARG A 311 4.70 -19.18 13.86
C ARG A 311 5.18 -17.85 13.31
N SER A 312 6.46 -17.75 12.98
CA SER A 312 7.09 -16.51 12.49
C SER A 312 6.61 -16.09 11.09
N PHE A 313 6.35 -17.03 10.17
CA PHE A 313 5.94 -16.70 8.81
C PHE A 313 4.58 -15.99 8.78
N PRO A 314 3.50 -16.53 9.36
CA PRO A 314 2.22 -15.83 9.42
C PRO A 314 2.32 -14.45 10.08
N ALA A 315 3.05 -14.36 11.19
CA ALA A 315 3.27 -13.10 11.92
C ALA A 315 3.92 -12.03 11.03
N LEU A 316 5.02 -12.37 10.35
CA LEU A 316 5.73 -11.46 9.46
C LEU A 316 4.92 -11.04 8.24
N VAL A 317 4.08 -11.93 7.68
CA VAL A 317 3.20 -11.60 6.56
C VAL A 317 2.17 -10.56 6.96
N VAL A 318 1.44 -10.80 8.07
CA VAL A 318 0.37 -9.90 8.54
C VAL A 318 0.95 -8.53 8.87
N LEU A 319 2.04 -8.49 9.62
CA LEU A 319 2.66 -7.24 10.01
C LEU A 319 3.29 -6.52 8.81
N GLY A 320 3.94 -7.25 7.91
CA GLY A 320 4.54 -6.70 6.70
C GLY A 320 3.50 -6.04 5.78
N ILE A 321 2.34 -6.69 5.58
CA ILE A 321 1.23 -6.12 4.80
C ILE A 321 0.66 -4.89 5.50
N ALA A 322 0.37 -4.97 6.80
CA ALA A 322 -0.19 -3.84 7.54
C ALA A 322 0.74 -2.62 7.52
N VAL A 323 2.04 -2.83 7.77
CA VAL A 323 3.05 -1.76 7.75
C VAL A 323 3.19 -1.19 6.34
N SER A 324 3.28 -2.04 5.31
CA SER A 324 3.40 -1.57 3.92
C SER A 324 2.22 -0.73 3.48
N THR A 325 0.99 -1.19 3.77
CA THR A 325 -0.25 -0.50 3.40
C THR A 325 -0.41 0.81 4.15
N SER A 326 -0.18 0.80 5.47
CA SER A 326 -0.30 2.00 6.31
C SER A 326 0.80 3.02 6.00
N PHE A 327 2.04 2.58 5.75
CA PHE A 327 3.13 3.46 5.36
C PHE A 327 2.81 4.19 4.05
N GLN A 328 2.32 3.47 3.03
CA GLN A 328 1.86 4.10 1.78
C GLN A 328 0.76 5.13 2.04
N ALA A 329 -0.21 4.82 2.91
CA ALA A 329 -1.28 5.74 3.28
C ALA A 329 -0.74 7.00 3.97
N PHE A 330 0.17 6.87 4.93
CA PHE A 330 0.77 8.02 5.62
C PHE A 330 1.63 8.88 4.70
N VAL A 331 2.35 8.27 3.75
CA VAL A 331 3.06 9.04 2.70
C VAL A 331 2.08 9.83 1.85
N HIS A 332 0.97 9.22 1.40
CA HIS A 332 -0.08 9.92 0.64
C HIS A 332 -0.68 11.09 1.42
N MET A 333 -1.02 10.88 2.70
CA MET A 333 -1.53 11.93 3.58
C MET A 333 -0.49 13.04 3.79
N GLY A 334 0.79 12.68 4.00
CA GLY A 334 1.90 13.60 4.16
C GLY A 334 2.13 14.49 2.92
N VAL A 335 1.95 13.93 1.72
CA VAL A 335 1.96 14.69 0.45
C VAL A 335 0.79 15.66 0.41
N SER A 336 -0.41 15.21 0.74
CA SER A 336 -1.64 16.03 0.69
C SER A 336 -1.58 17.23 1.63
N VAL A 337 -0.91 17.11 2.78
CA VAL A 337 -0.70 18.24 3.71
C VAL A 337 0.59 19.04 3.42
N GLY A 338 1.30 18.72 2.36
CA GLY A 338 2.51 19.45 1.93
C GLY A 338 3.77 19.18 2.76
N LYS A 339 3.78 18.13 3.60
CA LYS A 339 4.96 17.73 4.40
C LYS A 339 5.92 16.83 3.64
N LEU A 340 5.50 16.28 2.51
CA LEU A 340 6.31 15.46 1.62
C LEU A 340 6.15 15.96 0.18
N PRO A 341 7.15 15.75 -0.70
CA PRO A 341 7.04 16.12 -2.10
C PRO A 341 5.95 15.31 -2.81
N VAL A 342 5.37 15.87 -3.87
CA VAL A 342 4.31 15.19 -4.65
C VAL A 342 4.80 13.86 -5.22
N THR A 343 4.09 12.76 -4.92
CA THR A 343 4.52 11.38 -5.23
C THR A 343 3.69 10.69 -6.30
N GLY A 344 2.38 10.97 -6.39
CA GLY A 344 1.45 10.22 -7.25
C GLY A 344 1.18 8.80 -6.75
N LEU A 345 1.24 8.59 -5.44
CA LEU A 345 0.84 7.34 -4.77
C LEU A 345 -0.66 7.38 -4.45
N THR A 346 -1.34 6.26 -4.65
CA THR A 346 -2.75 6.13 -4.29
C THR A 346 -2.95 5.83 -2.81
N LEU A 347 -4.05 6.31 -2.22
CA LEU A 347 -4.48 5.93 -0.87
C LEU A 347 -5.15 4.55 -0.92
N PRO A 348 -4.62 3.52 -0.23
CA PRO A 348 -5.10 2.15 -0.34
C PRO A 348 -6.60 2.01 -0.06
N LEU A 349 -7.33 1.32 -0.92
CA LEU A 349 -8.79 1.07 -0.90
C LEU A 349 -9.68 2.31 -1.01
N VAL A 350 -9.13 3.53 -0.98
CA VAL A 350 -9.87 4.80 -1.03
C VAL A 350 -9.74 5.47 -2.39
N SER A 351 -8.52 5.61 -2.91
CA SER A 351 -8.28 6.25 -4.20
C SER A 351 -8.83 5.46 -5.37
N MET A 352 -9.25 6.15 -6.42
CA MET A 352 -9.58 5.55 -7.70
C MET A 352 -8.30 5.04 -8.38
N GLY A 353 -8.00 3.74 -8.23
CA GLY A 353 -6.73 3.16 -8.66
C GLY A 353 -6.86 1.88 -9.51
N GLY A 354 -8.03 1.55 -10.05
CA GLY A 354 -8.21 0.38 -10.91
C GLY A 354 -7.63 -0.91 -10.28
N THR A 355 -6.57 -1.47 -10.89
CA THR A 355 -5.92 -2.71 -10.39
C THR A 355 -5.23 -2.55 -9.03
N SER A 356 -4.90 -1.34 -8.59
CA SER A 356 -4.35 -1.10 -7.25
C SER A 356 -5.34 -1.56 -6.17
N ILE A 357 -6.65 -1.37 -6.37
CA ILE A 357 -7.70 -1.85 -5.45
C ILE A 357 -7.65 -3.38 -5.36
N ILE A 358 -7.50 -4.07 -6.50
CA ILE A 358 -7.45 -5.54 -6.54
C ILE A 358 -6.22 -6.07 -5.78
N PHE A 359 -5.02 -5.49 -5.99
CA PHE A 359 -3.81 -5.95 -5.28
C PHE A 359 -3.84 -5.63 -3.79
N ASN A 360 -4.39 -4.48 -3.39
CA ASN A 360 -4.66 -4.19 -1.99
C ASN A 360 -5.66 -5.20 -1.40
N SER A 361 -6.72 -5.55 -2.14
CA SER A 361 -7.68 -6.58 -1.72
C SER A 361 -7.04 -7.96 -1.57
N ILE A 362 -6.11 -8.34 -2.45
CA ILE A 362 -5.30 -9.56 -2.29
C ILE A 362 -4.49 -9.49 -0.99
N ALA A 363 -3.82 -8.37 -0.73
CA ALA A 363 -3.03 -8.18 0.49
C ALA A 363 -3.89 -8.33 1.76
N PHE A 364 -5.04 -7.66 1.83
CA PHE A 364 -5.97 -7.82 2.94
C PHE A 364 -6.55 -9.23 3.03
N GLY A 365 -6.84 -9.89 1.90
CA GLY A 365 -7.29 -11.27 1.85
C GLY A 365 -6.27 -12.25 2.44
N VAL A 366 -4.97 -12.07 2.12
CA VAL A 366 -3.87 -12.84 2.73
C VAL A 366 -3.81 -12.60 4.23
N MET A 367 -3.91 -11.34 4.68
CA MET A 367 -3.88 -10.98 6.10
C MET A 367 -5.05 -11.61 6.88
N LEU A 368 -6.26 -11.57 6.32
CA LEU A 368 -7.46 -12.19 6.88
C LEU A 368 -7.36 -13.73 6.90
N GLY A 369 -6.82 -14.35 5.84
CA GLY A 369 -6.60 -15.78 5.75
C GLY A 369 -5.63 -16.29 6.83
N VAL A 370 -4.57 -15.54 7.09
CA VAL A 370 -3.63 -15.81 8.19
C VAL A 370 -4.31 -15.66 9.55
N SER A 371 -5.05 -14.56 9.75
CA SER A 371 -5.78 -14.33 11.01
C SER A 371 -6.80 -15.43 11.30
N ARG A 372 -7.53 -15.90 10.28
CA ARG A 372 -8.43 -17.05 10.38
C ARG A 372 -7.70 -18.29 10.84
N HIS A 373 -6.56 -18.61 10.24
CA HIS A 373 -5.80 -19.81 10.57
C HIS A 373 -5.33 -19.80 12.02
N ILE A 374 -4.83 -18.66 12.52
CA ILE A 374 -4.42 -18.50 13.92
C ILE A 374 -5.60 -18.74 14.87
N GLN A 375 -6.79 -18.22 14.54
CA GLN A 375 -8.00 -18.46 15.34
C GLN A 375 -8.42 -19.92 15.33
N GLU A 376 -8.34 -20.61 14.18
CA GLU A 376 -8.64 -22.05 14.07
C GLU A 376 -7.63 -22.91 14.85
N GLU A 377 -6.34 -22.58 14.86
CA GLU A 377 -5.32 -23.28 15.67
C GLU A 377 -5.60 -23.10 17.17
N LYS A 378 -5.97 -21.90 17.63
CA LYS A 378 -6.33 -21.64 19.02
C LYS A 378 -7.54 -22.45 19.48
N LEU A 379 -8.59 -22.49 18.66
CA LEU A 379 -9.79 -23.27 18.98
C LEU A 379 -9.48 -24.76 19.11
N LYS A 380 -8.64 -25.31 18.24
CA LYS A 380 -8.21 -26.73 18.32
C LYS A 380 -7.41 -26.98 19.58
N ALA A 381 -6.47 -26.11 19.95
CA ALA A 381 -5.66 -26.24 21.15
C ALA A 381 -6.52 -26.23 22.43
N SER A 382 -7.52 -25.36 22.52
CA SER A 382 -8.43 -25.26 23.64
C SER A 382 -9.34 -26.52 23.77
N THR A 383 -9.77 -27.10 22.64
CA THR A 383 -10.62 -28.29 22.64
C THR A 383 -9.83 -29.54 23.03
N THR A 384 -8.56 -29.65 22.65
CA THR A 384 -7.69 -30.77 23.01
C THR A 384 -7.27 -30.70 24.49
N GLY A 385 -7.03 -29.49 25.03
CA GLY A 385 -6.73 -29.29 26.46
C GLY A 385 -7.91 -29.62 27.38
N VAL A 386 -9.15 -29.29 26.97
CA VAL A 386 -10.35 -29.66 27.73
C VAL A 386 -10.60 -31.17 27.72
N GLY A 387 -10.30 -31.84 26.60
CA GLY A 387 -10.45 -33.31 26.50
C GLY A 387 -9.42 -34.09 27.32
N SER A 388 -8.25 -33.54 27.64
CA SER A 388 -7.27 -34.18 28.56
C SER A 388 -7.69 -34.03 30.02
N ILE A 389 -8.19 -32.87 30.43
CA ILE A 389 -8.65 -32.62 31.80
C ILE A 389 -9.86 -33.50 32.14
N GLN A 390 -10.80 -33.70 31.21
CA GLN A 390 -11.94 -34.59 31.43
C GLN A 390 -11.54 -36.08 31.52
N LYS A 391 -10.48 -36.52 30.83
CA LYS A 391 -9.98 -37.87 30.95
C LYS A 391 -9.26 -38.12 32.30
N ASP A 392 -8.50 -37.12 32.76
CA ASP A 392 -7.81 -37.19 34.04
C ASP A 392 -8.82 -37.21 35.22
N GLU A 393 -9.94 -36.43 35.12
CA GLU A 393 -11.03 -36.47 36.12
C GLU A 393 -11.86 -37.76 36.09
N GLU A 394 -11.98 -38.45 34.94
CA GLU A 394 -12.62 -39.76 34.85
C GLU A 394 -11.73 -40.91 35.34
N GLU A 395 -10.41 -40.79 35.26
CA GLU A 395 -9.45 -41.78 35.80
C GLU A 395 -9.27 -41.62 37.33
N ASP A 396 -9.33 -40.39 37.88
CA ASP A 396 -9.26 -40.19 39.35
C ASP A 396 -10.56 -40.56 40.09
N ASN A 397 -11.68 -40.73 39.40
CA ASN A 397 -12.96 -41.13 39.98
C ASN A 397 -13.27 -42.65 39.83
N LYS A 398 -12.31 -43.45 39.36
CA LYS A 398 -12.38 -44.92 39.32
C LYS A 398 -11.42 -45.54 40.31
#